data_6484187ebfae826ccb3b529f6e9c6518
#
_entry.id   6484187ebfae826ccb3b529f6e9c6518
#
_cell.length_a   1.000
_cell.length_b   1.000
_cell.length_c   1.000
_cell.angle_alpha   90.00
_cell.angle_beta   90.00
_cell.angle_gamma   90.00
#
_symmetry.space_group_name_H-M   'P 1'
#
loop_
_entity.id
_entity.type
_entity.pdbx_description
1 polymer ?
#
loop_
_entity_poly.entity_id
_entity_poly.type
_entity_poly.pdbx_seq_one_letter_code
_entity_poly.pdbx_strand_id
1 'polypeptide(L)'
;MTKLSLAFFISAAIVWTSAAAASAAPSAVVLRGDVKLETTKVENGVEKIVLADPKVVVPGNRLLFSTSYRNQGASPVQNFVVTNPVPAGIAVSPASAAELIVSVDGGKVWGKLAAVTVKDAKGVAHPAQATDITHVRWTLATIAPGAGGAVSYHAVVR
;
A
#
# COMPACT_ATOMS: atom_id res chain seq x y z
N MET A 1 -80.92 -31.65 0.07
CA MET A 1 -80.00 -30.87 -0.83
C MET A 1 -78.87 -30.36 -0.05
N THR A 2 -77.78 -31.11 0.01
CA THR A 2 -76.63 -30.86 0.88
C THR A 2 -75.51 -30.28 0.03
N LYS A 3 -75.10 -29.02 0.27
CA LYS A 3 -73.97 -28.37 -0.43
C LYS A 3 -72.67 -28.65 0.31
N LEU A 4 -71.75 -29.35 -0.34
CA LEU A 4 -70.40 -29.64 0.13
C LEU A 4 -69.48 -28.51 -0.28
N SER A 5 -68.94 -27.73 0.68
CA SER A 5 -67.94 -26.68 0.40
C SER A 5 -66.53 -27.27 0.56
N LEU A 6 -65.78 -27.28 -0.54
CA LEU A 6 -64.37 -27.73 -0.60
C LEU A 6 -63.50 -26.54 -0.31
N ALA A 7 -62.84 -26.53 0.88
CA ALA A 7 -61.83 -25.51 1.25
C ALA A 7 -60.44 -25.92 0.70
N PHE A 8 -59.89 -25.09 -0.18
CA PHE A 8 -58.53 -25.26 -0.75
C PHE A 8 -57.53 -24.57 0.15
N PHE A 9 -56.69 -25.33 0.86
CA PHE A 9 -55.57 -24.81 1.61
C PHE A 9 -54.36 -24.66 0.71
N ILE A 10 -53.94 -23.42 0.40
CA ILE A 10 -52.70 -23.10 -0.30
C ILE A 10 -51.60 -22.98 0.77
N SER A 11 -50.71 -23.98 0.89
CA SER A 11 -49.51 -23.91 1.69
C SER A 11 -48.41 -23.16 0.96
N ALA A 12 -48.12 -21.95 1.37
CA ALA A 12 -46.97 -21.18 0.88
C ALA A 12 -45.67 -21.69 1.56
N ALA A 13 -44.87 -22.39 0.80
CA ALA A 13 -43.52 -22.77 1.24
C ALA A 13 -42.59 -21.56 1.16
N ILE A 14 -42.18 -21.02 2.32
CA ILE A 14 -41.14 -19.95 2.40
C ILE A 14 -39.79 -20.61 2.24
N VAL A 15 -39.15 -20.42 1.09
CA VAL A 15 -37.76 -20.84 0.84
C VAL A 15 -36.83 -19.79 1.45
N TRP A 16 -36.17 -20.14 2.54
CA TRP A 16 -35.12 -19.32 3.14
C TRP A 16 -33.83 -19.56 2.34
N THR A 17 -33.46 -18.61 1.51
CA THR A 17 -32.14 -18.59 0.84
C THR A 17 -31.11 -18.10 1.86
N SER A 18 -30.32 -19.00 2.41
CA SER A 18 -29.14 -18.67 3.21
C SER A 18 -28.09 -18.06 2.30
N ALA A 19 -27.90 -16.73 2.35
CA ALA A 19 -26.74 -16.08 1.75
C ALA A 19 -25.50 -16.50 2.57
N ALA A 20 -24.69 -17.41 2.02
CA ALA A 20 -23.38 -17.72 2.57
C ALA A 20 -22.50 -16.47 2.44
N ALA A 21 -22.16 -15.83 3.56
CA ALA A 21 -21.15 -14.79 3.58
C ALA A 21 -19.83 -15.41 3.15
N ALA A 22 -19.34 -15.03 1.96
CA ALA A 22 -18.02 -15.41 1.50
C ALA A 22 -17.00 -14.75 2.44
N SER A 23 -16.44 -15.51 3.38
CA SER A 23 -15.30 -15.10 4.16
C SER A 23 -14.12 -14.93 3.20
N ALA A 24 -13.60 -13.71 3.07
CA ALA A 24 -12.39 -13.47 2.30
C ALA A 24 -11.26 -14.31 2.91
N ALA A 25 -10.68 -15.21 2.12
CA ALA A 25 -9.53 -15.98 2.56
C ALA A 25 -8.40 -15.02 2.98
N PRO A 26 -7.67 -15.29 4.07
CA PRO A 26 -6.56 -14.44 4.48
C PRO A 26 -5.55 -14.32 3.33
N SER A 27 -5.02 -13.10 3.13
CA SER A 27 -4.01 -12.87 2.09
C SER A 27 -2.84 -13.83 2.27
N ALA A 28 -2.48 -14.54 1.21
CA ALA A 28 -1.33 -15.45 1.23
C ALA A 28 0.00 -14.69 1.43
N VAL A 29 0.04 -13.39 1.13
CA VAL A 29 1.23 -12.55 1.30
C VAL A 29 1.11 -11.73 2.57
N VAL A 30 2.10 -11.89 3.45
CA VAL A 30 2.25 -11.10 4.68
C VAL A 30 3.19 -9.95 4.40
N LEU A 31 2.82 -8.74 4.84
CA LEU A 31 3.62 -7.53 4.75
C LEU A 31 4.04 -7.05 6.16
N ARG A 32 5.28 -6.53 6.26
CA ARG A 32 5.78 -5.85 7.47
C ARG A 32 6.49 -4.57 7.07
N GLY A 33 6.01 -3.43 7.58
CA GLY A 33 6.68 -2.13 7.46
C GLY A 33 7.79 -1.98 8.50
N ASP A 34 8.86 -1.31 8.12
CA ASP A 34 9.97 -0.89 8.97
C ASP A 34 10.49 0.48 8.52
N VAL A 35 11.04 1.24 9.46
CA VAL A 35 11.65 2.55 9.20
C VAL A 35 12.99 2.63 9.90
N LYS A 36 14.03 3.08 9.20
CA LYS A 36 15.37 3.31 9.76
C LYS A 36 15.80 4.75 9.53
N LEU A 37 16.50 5.31 10.52
CA LEU A 37 17.21 6.56 10.40
C LEU A 37 18.55 6.32 9.71
N GLU A 38 18.84 7.05 8.63
CA GLU A 38 20.15 7.06 7.99
C GLU A 38 21.06 8.04 8.69
N THR A 39 22.16 7.56 9.27
CA THR A 39 23.22 8.38 9.88
C THR A 39 24.53 8.13 9.18
N THR A 40 25.38 9.16 9.08
CA THR A 40 26.74 9.01 8.56
C THR A 40 27.68 8.77 9.73
N LYS A 41 28.50 7.71 9.63
CA LYS A 41 29.63 7.47 10.52
C LYS A 41 30.93 7.49 9.72
N VAL A 42 31.96 8.08 10.29
CA VAL A 42 33.33 8.04 9.73
C VAL A 42 34.07 6.87 10.35
N GLU A 43 34.46 5.88 9.57
CA GLU A 43 35.33 4.77 9.98
C GLU A 43 36.55 4.74 9.09
N ASN A 44 37.75 4.84 9.71
CA ASN A 44 39.05 4.88 9.00
C ASN A 44 39.12 5.97 7.91
N GLY A 45 38.52 7.15 8.15
CA GLY A 45 38.50 8.27 7.21
C GLY A 45 37.47 8.13 6.06
N VAL A 46 36.65 7.07 6.06
CA VAL A 46 35.62 6.83 5.06
C VAL A 46 34.25 7.03 5.70
N GLU A 47 33.41 7.84 5.04
CA GLU A 47 32.02 8.00 5.43
C GLU A 47 31.19 6.77 5.03
N LYS A 48 30.46 6.23 5.99
CA LYS A 48 29.51 5.13 5.79
C LYS A 48 28.13 5.50 6.27
N ILE A 49 27.12 5.17 5.49
CA ILE A 49 25.73 5.26 5.93
C ILE A 49 25.43 4.07 6.85
N VAL A 50 24.94 4.38 8.05
CA VAL A 50 24.52 3.39 9.05
C VAL A 50 23.03 3.58 9.32
N LEU A 51 22.30 2.47 9.33
CA LEU A 51 20.88 2.44 9.65
C LEU A 51 20.68 2.22 11.14
N ALA A 52 19.89 3.06 11.79
CA ALA A 52 19.55 2.97 13.20
C ALA A 52 18.04 3.05 13.40
N ASP A 53 17.54 2.50 14.51
CA ASP A 53 16.14 2.66 14.87
C ASP A 53 15.86 4.12 15.25
N PRO A 54 14.87 4.77 14.63
CA PRO A 54 14.55 6.16 14.92
C PRO A 54 13.89 6.26 16.30
N LYS A 55 14.57 6.88 17.27
CA LYS A 55 13.98 7.22 18.57
C LYS A 55 13.31 8.58 18.53
N VAL A 56 13.98 9.54 17.92
CA VAL A 56 13.51 10.90 17.67
C VAL A 56 13.99 11.28 16.29
N VAL A 57 13.13 11.91 15.51
CA VAL A 57 13.47 12.47 14.20
C VAL A 57 13.20 13.96 14.18
N VAL A 58 14.04 14.69 13.47
CA VAL A 58 13.95 16.15 13.31
C VAL A 58 13.97 16.51 11.82
N PRO A 59 13.49 17.69 11.44
CA PRO A 59 13.59 18.16 10.06
C PRO A 59 14.99 18.01 9.49
N GLY A 60 15.10 17.51 8.26
CA GLY A 60 16.35 17.21 7.60
C GLY A 60 16.88 15.78 7.82
N ASN A 61 16.36 15.02 8.77
CA ASN A 61 16.74 13.62 8.92
C ASN A 61 16.34 12.80 7.70
N ARG A 62 17.24 11.90 7.29
CA ARG A 62 17.00 10.96 6.20
C ARG A 62 16.51 9.64 6.76
N LEU A 63 15.47 9.10 6.16
CA LEU A 63 14.83 7.86 6.57
C LEU A 63 14.80 6.86 5.40
N LEU A 64 14.99 5.59 5.73
CA LEU A 64 14.72 4.47 4.83
C LEU A 64 13.44 3.79 5.29
N PHE A 65 12.39 3.88 4.48
CA PHE A 65 11.15 3.11 4.65
C PHE A 65 11.27 1.81 3.89
N SER A 66 11.01 0.70 4.55
CA SER A 66 11.06 -0.63 3.96
C SER A 66 9.76 -1.39 4.22
N THR A 67 9.32 -2.18 3.26
CA THR A 67 8.22 -3.12 3.43
C THR A 67 8.71 -4.49 2.99
N SER A 68 8.91 -5.38 3.96
CA SER A 68 9.18 -6.79 3.68
C SER A 68 7.88 -7.50 3.33
N TYR A 69 7.97 -8.47 2.43
CA TYR A 69 6.86 -9.31 2.02
C TYR A 69 7.27 -10.78 2.05
N ARG A 70 6.31 -11.68 2.31
CA ARG A 70 6.51 -13.12 2.25
C ARG A 70 5.22 -13.80 1.83
N ASN A 71 5.30 -14.66 0.81
CA ASN A 71 4.19 -15.54 0.44
C ASN A 71 4.19 -16.77 1.38
N GLN A 72 3.19 -16.83 2.26
CA GLN A 72 2.98 -17.97 3.17
C GLN A 72 2.00 -19.00 2.61
N GLY A 73 1.44 -18.74 1.42
CA GLY A 73 0.55 -19.67 0.73
C GLY A 73 1.29 -20.76 -0.02
N ALA A 74 0.53 -21.76 -0.45
CA ALA A 74 1.03 -22.91 -1.21
C ALA A 74 1.12 -22.66 -2.73
N SER A 75 0.58 -21.51 -3.21
CA SER A 75 0.55 -21.18 -4.65
C SER A 75 1.32 -19.88 -4.92
N PRO A 76 1.88 -19.71 -6.14
CA PRO A 76 2.48 -18.45 -6.55
C PRO A 76 1.43 -17.32 -6.57
N VAL A 77 1.83 -16.13 -6.11
CA VAL A 77 1.02 -14.92 -6.22
C VAL A 77 1.57 -14.07 -7.36
N GLN A 78 0.68 -13.69 -8.30
CA GLN A 78 1.02 -12.92 -9.49
C GLN A 78 0.60 -11.45 -9.31
N ASN A 79 1.40 -10.53 -9.89
CA ASN A 79 1.09 -9.10 -9.96
C ASN A 79 0.68 -8.49 -8.60
N PHE A 80 1.36 -8.90 -7.53
CA PHE A 80 1.06 -8.42 -6.19
C PHE A 80 1.46 -6.95 -6.04
N VAL A 81 0.52 -6.11 -5.61
CA VAL A 81 0.75 -4.69 -5.43
C VAL A 81 1.01 -4.37 -3.96
N VAL A 82 2.20 -3.82 -3.68
CA VAL A 82 2.54 -3.22 -2.38
C VAL A 82 2.30 -1.72 -2.47
N THR A 83 1.48 -1.18 -1.60
CA THR A 83 1.18 0.25 -1.52
C THR A 83 1.49 0.76 -0.12
N ASN A 84 2.30 1.81 -0.03
CA ASN A 84 2.62 2.47 1.24
C ASN A 84 2.15 3.92 1.23
N PRO A 85 1.40 4.37 2.24
CA PRO A 85 1.16 5.77 2.46
C PRO A 85 2.47 6.47 2.86
N VAL A 86 2.65 7.70 2.41
CA VAL A 86 3.74 8.57 2.86
C VAL A 86 3.21 9.40 4.04
N PRO A 87 3.81 9.28 5.24
CA PRO A 87 3.32 10.00 6.41
C PRO A 87 3.40 11.52 6.25
N ALA A 88 2.49 12.24 6.89
CA ALA A 88 2.57 13.70 6.97
C ALA A 88 3.91 14.14 7.57
N GLY A 89 4.50 15.22 7.06
CA GLY A 89 5.82 15.69 7.49
C GLY A 89 6.99 14.93 6.85
N ILE A 90 6.73 13.97 5.98
CA ILE A 90 7.75 13.22 5.23
C ILE A 90 7.68 13.60 3.76
N ALA A 91 8.84 13.77 3.11
CA ALA A 91 8.94 13.90 1.66
C ALA A 91 9.78 12.73 1.10
N VAL A 92 9.28 12.08 0.06
CA VAL A 92 10.05 11.06 -0.68
C VAL A 92 11.28 11.72 -1.27
N SER A 93 12.45 11.08 -1.20
CA SER A 93 13.66 11.65 -1.81
C SER A 93 13.50 11.74 -3.33
N PRO A 94 14.05 12.78 -4.00
CA PRO A 94 13.91 12.91 -5.46
C PRO A 94 14.38 11.68 -6.25
N ALA A 95 15.47 11.05 -5.82
CA ALA A 95 15.98 9.83 -6.43
C ALA A 95 14.99 8.67 -6.34
N SER A 96 14.41 8.42 -5.15
CA SER A 96 13.37 7.39 -4.99
C SER A 96 12.10 7.74 -5.77
N ALA A 97 11.68 9.02 -5.74
CA ALA A 97 10.48 9.47 -6.44
C ALA A 97 10.54 9.25 -7.96
N ALA A 98 11.72 9.39 -8.57
CA ALA A 98 11.94 9.15 -10.01
C ALA A 98 11.70 7.68 -10.40
N GLU A 99 12.05 6.74 -9.51
CA GLU A 99 11.97 5.29 -9.78
C GLU A 99 10.59 4.69 -9.48
N LEU A 100 9.83 5.31 -8.60
CA LEU A 100 8.57 4.75 -8.08
C LEU A 100 7.36 5.07 -8.97
N ILE A 101 6.30 4.31 -8.76
CA ILE A 101 4.95 4.69 -9.14
C ILE A 101 4.34 5.37 -7.92
N VAL A 102 3.86 6.59 -8.10
CA VAL A 102 3.40 7.45 -7.01
C VAL A 102 1.96 7.92 -7.22
N SER A 103 1.33 8.34 -6.13
CA SER A 103 0.07 9.06 -6.15
C SER A 103 0.20 10.33 -5.31
N VAL A 104 -0.47 11.40 -5.73
CA VAL A 104 -0.50 12.71 -5.05
C VAL A 104 -1.90 13.07 -4.52
N ASP A 105 -2.87 12.18 -4.72
CA ASP A 105 -4.31 12.41 -4.45
C ASP A 105 -4.94 11.32 -3.55
N GLY A 106 -4.13 10.74 -2.67
CA GLY A 106 -4.59 9.73 -1.73
C GLY A 106 -4.77 8.34 -2.33
N GLY A 107 -4.04 8.01 -3.41
CA GLY A 107 -4.08 6.69 -4.03
C GLY A 107 -5.14 6.52 -5.12
N LYS A 108 -5.73 7.61 -5.62
CA LYS A 108 -6.75 7.56 -6.67
C LYS A 108 -6.14 7.46 -8.06
N VAL A 109 -5.15 8.31 -8.36
CA VAL A 109 -4.42 8.31 -9.63
C VAL A 109 -2.97 7.92 -9.38
N TRP A 110 -2.41 7.10 -10.26
CA TRP A 110 -1.07 6.54 -10.13
C TRP A 110 -0.25 6.76 -11.40
N GLY A 111 1.02 7.12 -11.25
CA GLY A 111 1.93 7.32 -12.36
C GLY A 111 3.36 7.56 -11.92
N LYS A 112 4.27 7.73 -12.89
CA LYS A 112 5.59 8.30 -12.61
C LYS A 112 5.43 9.75 -12.19
N LEU A 113 6.24 10.24 -11.26
CA LEU A 113 6.12 11.61 -10.74
C LEU A 113 6.10 12.67 -11.85
N ALA A 114 6.93 12.50 -12.87
CA ALA A 114 7.00 13.42 -14.01
C ALA A 114 5.73 13.48 -14.88
N ALA A 115 4.84 12.48 -14.75
CA ALA A 115 3.58 12.39 -15.51
C ALA A 115 2.35 12.76 -14.67
N VAL A 116 2.54 13.06 -13.38
CA VAL A 116 1.44 13.37 -12.45
C VAL A 116 1.37 14.89 -12.24
N THR A 117 0.15 15.41 -12.15
CA THR A 117 -0.09 16.83 -11.85
C THR A 117 -0.90 16.98 -10.57
N VAL A 118 -0.69 18.09 -9.89
CA VAL A 118 -1.51 18.55 -8.76
C VAL A 118 -2.22 19.83 -9.14
N LYS A 119 -3.36 20.12 -8.49
CA LYS A 119 -4.08 21.39 -8.63
C LYS A 119 -3.82 22.24 -7.39
N ASP A 120 -3.50 23.51 -7.61
CA ASP A 120 -3.42 24.48 -6.53
C ASP A 120 -4.80 24.85 -5.97
N ALA A 121 -4.83 25.72 -4.97
CA ALA A 121 -6.08 26.21 -4.36
C ALA A 121 -7.00 26.95 -5.33
N LYS A 122 -6.48 27.42 -6.47
CA LYS A 122 -7.22 28.09 -7.55
C LYS A 122 -7.68 27.12 -8.63
N GLY A 123 -7.34 25.82 -8.52
CA GLY A 123 -7.67 24.79 -9.49
C GLY A 123 -6.72 24.71 -10.68
N VAL A 124 -5.62 25.46 -10.69
CA VAL A 124 -4.62 25.44 -11.76
C VAL A 124 -3.73 24.21 -11.59
N ALA A 125 -3.59 23.42 -12.66
CA ALA A 125 -2.75 22.23 -12.67
C ALA A 125 -1.27 22.62 -12.87
N HIS A 126 -0.39 22.01 -12.10
CA HIS A 126 1.06 22.12 -12.24
C HIS A 126 1.74 20.74 -12.05
N PRO A 127 2.96 20.53 -12.55
CA PRO A 127 3.70 19.29 -12.33
C PRO A 127 3.84 19.00 -10.84
N ALA A 128 3.60 17.73 -10.46
CA ALA A 128 3.75 17.28 -9.09
C ALA A 128 5.23 17.26 -8.67
N GLN A 129 5.50 17.51 -7.41
CA GLN A 129 6.81 17.44 -6.79
C GLN A 129 6.88 16.28 -5.79
N ALA A 130 8.08 15.91 -5.39
CA ALA A 130 8.29 14.82 -4.42
C ALA A 130 7.58 15.08 -3.06
N THR A 131 7.36 16.35 -2.72
CA THR A 131 6.61 16.78 -1.53
C THR A 131 5.10 16.57 -1.61
N ASP A 132 4.57 16.39 -2.82
CA ASP A 132 3.13 16.20 -3.06
C ASP A 132 2.75 14.71 -3.00
N ILE A 133 3.74 13.82 -2.95
CA ILE A 133 3.51 12.38 -2.93
C ILE A 133 2.81 11.98 -1.63
N THR A 134 1.64 11.36 -1.78
CA THR A 134 0.85 10.83 -0.67
C THR A 134 1.00 9.33 -0.52
N HIS A 135 1.30 8.62 -1.61
CA HIS A 135 1.47 7.16 -1.64
C HIS A 135 2.52 6.75 -2.64
N VAL A 136 3.19 5.65 -2.35
CA VAL A 136 4.13 4.99 -3.26
C VAL A 136 3.69 3.54 -3.48
N ARG A 137 4.03 2.95 -4.64
CA ARG A 137 3.57 1.64 -5.02
C ARG A 137 4.61 0.86 -5.81
N TRP A 138 4.65 -0.46 -5.57
CA TRP A 138 5.41 -1.45 -6.34
C TRP A 138 4.48 -2.53 -6.84
N THR A 139 4.76 -3.09 -8.01
CA THR A 139 4.12 -4.30 -8.53
C THR A 139 5.14 -5.42 -8.60
N LEU A 140 4.93 -6.46 -7.81
CA LEU A 140 5.76 -7.66 -7.77
C LEU A 140 5.19 -8.68 -8.75
N ALA A 141 5.92 -8.97 -9.82
CA ALA A 141 5.42 -9.80 -10.92
C ALA A 141 5.00 -11.19 -10.45
N THR A 142 5.84 -11.85 -9.65
CA THR A 142 5.55 -13.18 -9.09
C THR A 142 6.23 -13.35 -7.74
N ILE A 143 5.49 -13.86 -6.76
CA ILE A 143 6.02 -14.28 -5.46
C ILE A 143 5.75 -15.78 -5.34
N ALA A 144 6.78 -16.62 -5.49
CA ALA A 144 6.66 -18.05 -5.35
C ALA A 144 6.26 -18.45 -3.91
N PRO A 145 5.69 -19.65 -3.68
CA PRO A 145 5.42 -20.17 -2.34
C PRO A 145 6.66 -20.13 -1.46
N GLY A 146 6.52 -19.60 -0.23
CA GLY A 146 7.61 -19.45 0.72
C GLY A 146 8.63 -18.36 0.39
N ALA A 147 8.58 -17.76 -0.80
CA ALA A 147 9.47 -16.66 -1.18
C ALA A 147 9.10 -15.35 -0.47
N GLY A 148 10.10 -14.50 -0.29
CA GLY A 148 9.95 -13.17 0.27
C GLY A 148 11.04 -12.23 -0.21
N GLY A 149 10.91 -10.96 0.15
CA GLY A 149 11.84 -9.91 -0.18
C GLY A 149 11.44 -8.61 0.50
N ALA A 150 11.99 -7.51 0.05
CA ALA A 150 11.64 -6.19 0.54
C ALA A 150 11.63 -5.17 -0.61
N VAL A 151 10.75 -4.17 -0.48
CA VAL A 151 10.74 -2.95 -1.28
C VAL A 151 11.01 -1.78 -0.35
N SER A 152 11.65 -0.72 -0.84
CA SER A 152 12.00 0.41 0.01
C SER A 152 12.05 1.72 -0.77
N TYR A 153 11.98 2.83 -0.03
CA TYR A 153 12.24 4.18 -0.54
C TYR A 153 12.91 5.04 0.51
N HIS A 154 13.75 5.96 0.04
CA HIS A 154 14.37 6.97 0.89
C HIS A 154 13.47 8.20 1.00
N ALA A 155 13.47 8.83 2.16
CA ALA A 155 12.68 10.01 2.43
C ALA A 155 13.42 10.98 3.37
N VAL A 156 12.90 12.20 3.49
CA VAL A 156 13.44 13.25 4.36
C VAL A 156 12.30 13.78 5.23
N VAL A 157 12.59 14.01 6.52
CA VAL A 157 11.69 14.70 7.45
C VAL A 157 11.64 16.20 7.09
N ARG A 158 10.44 16.77 6.99
CA ARG A 158 10.19 18.19 6.66
C ARG A 158 10.04 19.03 7.90
#